data_1e4582e41208474bb08db774bad6cf15
#
_entry.id   1e4582e41208474bb08db774bad6cf15
#
_cell.length_a   1.000
_cell.length_b   1.000
_cell.length_c   1.000
_cell.angle_alpha   90.00
_cell.angle_beta   90.00
_cell.angle_gamma   90.00
#
_symmetry.space_group_name_H-M   'P 1'
#
loop_
_entity.id
_entity.type
_entity.pdbx_description
1 polymer ?
#
loop_
_entity_poly.entity_id
_entity_poly.type
_entity_poly.pdbx_seq_one_letter_code
_entity_poly.pdbx_strand_id
1 'polypeptide(L)'
;GAWKQVGTTSTLSYKVNGITQNGVNKFRVKARRNYSGVYYNGGYTYVNAEVTDIPSTVTGIRSTSNTSTSNTITWNASKKAEGYEIYQWIGTNDSYKLIGTTTSTKFTNSKKSSGTMYRYKVRAFNTVDGQRIEGAYSSELTTCTLPANVSFSLCSTDVDSITLNWNKVSKATGYQVEMYTNGTWKTLSTISGTSYTASDLSQKTAYRFRVRAIRNYNYINYYGDYC
;
A
#
# COMPACT_ATOMS: atom_id res chain seq x y z
N GLY A 1 4.84 -29.02 20.06
CA GLY A 1 5.14 -27.60 20.04
C GLY A 1 5.65 -27.11 21.40
N ALA A 2 6.54 -26.12 21.42
CA ALA A 2 7.07 -25.56 22.66
C ALA A 2 6.05 -24.64 23.34
N TRP A 3 6.04 -24.63 24.68
CA TRP A 3 5.22 -23.69 25.45
C TRP A 3 5.90 -22.32 25.50
N LYS A 4 5.12 -21.27 25.20
CA LYS A 4 5.56 -19.89 25.33
C LYS A 4 4.88 -19.22 26.51
N GLN A 5 5.63 -18.53 27.37
CA GLN A 5 5.04 -17.74 28.45
C GLN A 5 4.34 -16.50 27.85
N VAL A 6 3.06 -16.33 28.17
CA VAL A 6 2.24 -15.20 27.68
C VAL A 6 2.07 -14.11 28.73
N GLY A 7 2.41 -14.35 29.98
CA GLY A 7 2.43 -13.34 31.03
C GLY A 7 2.43 -13.91 32.45
N THR A 8 2.35 -12.99 33.41
CA THR A 8 2.21 -13.26 34.85
C THR A 8 1.15 -12.32 35.42
N THR A 9 0.42 -12.78 36.44
CA THR A 9 -0.59 -11.99 37.15
C THR A 9 -0.54 -12.28 38.62
N SER A 10 -0.93 -11.34 39.45
CA SER A 10 -1.20 -11.50 40.87
C SER A 10 -2.69 -11.73 41.18
N THR A 11 -3.54 -11.65 40.16
CA THR A 11 -4.98 -11.87 40.27
C THR A 11 -5.35 -13.29 39.84
N LEU A 12 -6.59 -13.72 40.08
CA LEU A 12 -7.13 -15.03 39.69
C LEU A 12 -7.53 -15.10 38.21
N SER A 13 -7.30 -14.05 37.44
CA SER A 13 -7.61 -13.99 36.01
C SER A 13 -6.45 -13.40 35.21
N TYR A 14 -6.32 -13.84 33.96
CA TYR A 14 -5.35 -13.29 33.02
C TYR A 14 -5.95 -13.29 31.61
N LYS A 15 -5.93 -12.10 30.94
CA LYS A 15 -6.38 -11.98 29.56
C LYS A 15 -5.20 -12.22 28.62
N VAL A 16 -5.31 -13.27 27.80
CA VAL A 16 -4.33 -13.54 26.73
C VAL A 16 -4.75 -12.77 25.49
N ASN A 17 -3.88 -11.87 25.04
CA ASN A 17 -4.06 -11.09 23.81
C ASN A 17 -3.22 -11.67 22.66
N GLY A 18 -3.52 -11.25 21.42
CA GLY A 18 -2.74 -11.61 20.25
C GLY A 18 -2.93 -13.05 19.79
N ILE A 19 -4.05 -13.70 20.12
CA ILE A 19 -4.43 -14.98 19.53
C ILE A 19 -4.91 -14.69 18.10
N THR A 20 -4.20 -15.23 17.10
CA THR A 20 -4.45 -14.94 15.68
C THR A 20 -5.01 -16.14 14.92
N GLN A 21 -5.28 -17.26 15.60
CA GLN A 21 -5.79 -18.48 15.00
C GLN A 21 -7.09 -18.92 15.65
N ASN A 22 -8.08 -19.29 14.84
CA ASN A 22 -9.27 -19.99 15.31
C ASN A 22 -8.92 -21.42 15.73
N GLY A 23 -9.71 -21.96 16.62
CA GLY A 23 -9.59 -23.33 17.10
C GLY A 23 -9.18 -23.44 18.56
N VAL A 24 -8.87 -24.65 18.98
CA VAL A 24 -8.54 -24.96 20.38
C VAL A 24 -7.12 -24.49 20.70
N ASN A 25 -7.03 -23.51 21.57
CA ASN A 25 -5.76 -23.02 22.12
C ASN A 25 -5.53 -23.68 23.49
N LYS A 26 -4.34 -24.21 23.71
CA LYS A 26 -3.96 -24.88 24.94
C LYS A 26 -3.21 -23.90 25.83
N PHE A 27 -3.67 -23.76 27.06
CA PHE A 27 -3.01 -22.94 28.08
C PHE A 27 -2.64 -23.77 29.29
N ARG A 28 -1.65 -23.32 30.00
CA ARG A 28 -1.31 -23.86 31.32
C ARG A 28 -0.95 -22.72 32.27
N VAL A 29 -1.33 -22.84 33.51
CA VAL A 29 -1.01 -21.90 34.58
C VAL A 29 -0.38 -22.65 35.75
N LYS A 30 0.55 -22.00 36.46
CA LYS A 30 1.09 -22.48 37.74
C LYS A 30 1.14 -21.33 38.72
N ALA A 31 0.90 -21.61 39.97
CA ALA A 31 1.15 -20.69 41.05
C ALA A 31 2.67 -20.58 41.31
N ARG A 32 3.13 -19.39 41.72
CA ARG A 32 4.48 -19.20 42.22
C ARG A 32 4.49 -18.31 43.47
N ARG A 33 5.35 -18.62 44.39
CA ARG A 33 5.60 -17.82 45.56
C ARG A 33 7.05 -17.33 45.55
N ASN A 34 7.25 -16.04 45.82
CA ASN A 34 8.59 -15.50 46.07
C ASN A 34 8.81 -15.52 47.57
N TYR A 35 9.93 -16.08 48.01
CA TYR A 35 10.43 -15.99 49.36
C TYR A 35 11.90 -15.65 49.34
N SER A 36 12.26 -14.47 49.90
CA SER A 36 13.63 -13.97 49.93
C SER A 36 14.36 -13.98 48.56
N GLY A 37 13.67 -13.59 47.48
CA GLY A 37 14.23 -13.56 46.14
C GLY A 37 14.21 -14.92 45.40
N VAL A 38 13.85 -16.00 46.05
CA VAL A 38 13.75 -17.34 45.46
C VAL A 38 12.29 -17.65 45.08
N TYR A 39 12.07 -18.11 43.84
CA TYR A 39 10.77 -18.48 43.36
C TYR A 39 10.49 -19.99 43.53
N TYR A 40 9.45 -20.28 44.29
CA TYR A 40 8.91 -21.63 44.46
C TYR A 40 7.69 -21.79 43.54
N ASN A 41 7.70 -22.79 42.69
CA ASN A 41 6.67 -23.01 41.66
C ASN A 41 5.81 -24.24 42.02
N GLY A 42 4.50 -24.10 41.92
CA GLY A 42 3.57 -25.21 41.93
C GLY A 42 3.50 -25.98 40.61
N GLY A 43 2.74 -27.06 40.62
CA GLY A 43 2.46 -27.79 39.38
C GLY A 43 1.64 -26.98 38.36
N TYR A 44 1.68 -27.40 37.11
CA TYR A 44 0.86 -26.80 36.05
C TYR A 44 -0.57 -27.37 36.07
N THR A 45 -1.55 -26.47 35.92
CA THR A 45 -2.92 -26.82 35.52
C THR A 45 -3.12 -26.43 34.05
N TYR A 46 -3.86 -27.24 33.32
CA TYR A 46 -4.07 -27.09 31.88
C TYR A 46 -5.52 -26.74 31.58
N VAL A 47 -5.73 -25.88 30.58
CA VAL A 47 -7.04 -25.56 30.04
C VAL A 47 -6.95 -25.43 28.51
N ASN A 48 -7.97 -25.94 27.85
CA ASN A 48 -8.21 -25.71 26.42
C ASN A 48 -9.28 -24.63 26.30
N ALA A 49 -8.99 -23.59 25.51
CA ALA A 49 -9.96 -22.56 25.17
C ALA A 49 -10.10 -22.46 23.65
N GLU A 50 -11.32 -22.53 23.17
CA GLU A 50 -11.60 -22.40 21.74
C GLU A 50 -11.82 -20.92 21.40
N VAL A 51 -11.15 -20.46 20.35
CA VAL A 51 -11.40 -19.14 19.77
C VAL A 51 -11.94 -19.37 18.36
N THR A 52 -13.21 -19.03 18.14
CA THR A 52 -13.91 -19.28 16.88
C THR A 52 -14.22 -18.01 16.10
N ASP A 53 -14.08 -16.83 16.73
CA ASP A 53 -14.54 -15.56 16.20
C ASP A 53 -13.43 -14.65 15.66
N ILE A 54 -12.22 -15.19 15.50
CA ILE A 54 -11.14 -14.45 14.84
C ILE A 54 -11.46 -14.33 13.34
N PRO A 55 -11.49 -13.11 12.77
CA PRO A 55 -11.67 -12.93 11.33
C PRO A 55 -10.55 -13.62 10.55
N SER A 56 -10.92 -14.20 9.40
CA SER A 56 -9.92 -14.81 8.51
C SER A 56 -8.92 -13.77 8.01
N THR A 57 -7.70 -14.20 7.72
CA THR A 57 -6.67 -13.35 7.10
C THR A 57 -7.19 -12.73 5.81
N VAL A 58 -6.98 -11.44 5.64
CA VAL A 58 -7.32 -10.72 4.41
C VAL A 58 -6.42 -11.20 3.28
N THR A 59 -7.02 -11.53 2.14
CA THR A 59 -6.34 -12.01 0.94
C THR A 59 -6.67 -11.15 -0.28
N GLY A 60 -5.91 -11.30 -1.38
CA GLY A 60 -6.20 -10.62 -2.64
C GLY A 60 -6.03 -9.10 -2.58
N ILE A 61 -5.20 -8.60 -1.67
CA ILE A 61 -4.89 -7.17 -1.62
C ILE A 61 -4.21 -6.72 -2.92
N ARG A 62 -4.74 -5.68 -3.56
CA ARG A 62 -4.24 -5.15 -4.84
C ARG A 62 -4.56 -3.68 -4.99
N SER A 63 -3.78 -2.98 -5.82
CA SER A 63 -4.08 -1.62 -6.25
C SER A 63 -5.03 -1.67 -7.46
N THR A 64 -6.08 -0.86 -7.44
CA THR A 64 -7.09 -0.81 -8.51
C THR A 64 -7.16 0.53 -9.22
N SER A 65 -6.70 1.60 -8.58
CA SER A 65 -6.61 2.92 -9.18
C SER A 65 -5.57 3.75 -8.47
N ASN A 66 -4.69 4.38 -9.23
CA ASN A 66 -3.71 5.32 -8.74
C ASN A 66 -3.87 6.65 -9.46
N THR A 67 -3.68 7.74 -8.74
CA THR A 67 -3.55 9.10 -9.28
C THR A 67 -2.21 9.68 -8.84
N SER A 68 -1.91 10.90 -9.23
CA SER A 68 -0.72 11.60 -8.73
C SER A 68 -0.77 11.90 -7.22
N THR A 69 -1.94 11.83 -6.60
CA THR A 69 -2.15 12.20 -5.19
C THR A 69 -2.88 11.15 -4.36
N SER A 70 -3.16 9.97 -4.91
CA SER A 70 -3.86 8.91 -4.18
C SER A 70 -3.54 7.51 -4.69
N ASN A 71 -3.69 6.53 -3.80
CA ASN A 71 -3.76 5.11 -4.13
C ASN A 71 -5.10 4.54 -3.66
N THR A 72 -5.78 3.81 -4.53
CA THR A 72 -6.95 3.02 -4.16
C THR A 72 -6.58 1.55 -4.13
N ILE A 73 -6.80 0.93 -2.98
CA ILE A 73 -6.53 -0.50 -2.75
C ILE A 73 -7.83 -1.24 -2.46
N THR A 74 -7.89 -2.49 -2.88
CA THR A 74 -9.02 -3.40 -2.64
C THR A 74 -8.50 -4.75 -2.18
N TRP A 75 -9.37 -5.55 -1.58
CA TRP A 75 -9.07 -6.89 -1.10
C TRP A 75 -10.31 -7.78 -1.14
N ASN A 76 -10.13 -9.07 -0.90
CA ASN A 76 -11.25 -9.99 -0.79
C ASN A 76 -11.90 -9.88 0.60
N ALA A 77 -13.22 -10.03 0.65
CA ALA A 77 -13.94 -10.07 1.92
C ALA A 77 -13.40 -11.20 2.81
N SER A 78 -13.17 -10.88 4.08
CA SER A 78 -12.74 -11.85 5.08
C SER A 78 -13.95 -12.41 5.82
N LYS A 79 -13.96 -13.73 6.08
CA LYS A 79 -15.00 -14.36 6.90
C LYS A 79 -14.95 -13.78 8.32
N LYS A 80 -16.12 -13.55 8.91
CA LYS A 80 -16.32 -12.98 10.27
C LYS A 80 -15.78 -11.56 10.42
N ALA A 81 -15.51 -10.84 9.34
CA ALA A 81 -15.11 -9.44 9.41
C ALA A 81 -16.33 -8.52 9.56
N GLU A 82 -16.30 -7.66 10.54
CA GLU A 82 -17.16 -6.48 10.69
C GLU A 82 -16.56 -5.29 9.96
N GLY A 83 -15.23 -5.22 9.92
CA GLY A 83 -14.50 -4.15 9.28
C GLY A 83 -13.02 -4.48 9.09
N TYR A 84 -12.31 -3.52 8.56
CA TYR A 84 -10.91 -3.62 8.18
C TYR A 84 -10.12 -2.44 8.69
N GLU A 85 -8.89 -2.69 9.09
CA GLU A 85 -7.88 -1.69 9.41
C GLU A 85 -6.82 -1.68 8.32
N ILE A 86 -6.50 -0.48 7.85
CA ILE A 86 -5.51 -0.26 6.81
C ILE A 86 -4.27 0.36 7.45
N TYR A 87 -3.14 -0.25 7.19
CA TYR A 87 -1.85 0.16 7.68
C TYR A 87 -0.93 0.55 6.54
N GLN A 88 -0.21 1.67 6.70
CA GLN A 88 0.82 2.12 5.77
C GLN A 88 2.19 2.08 6.44
N TRP A 89 3.19 1.60 5.72
CA TRP A 89 4.59 1.66 6.14
C TRP A 89 5.10 3.10 6.21
N ILE A 90 5.81 3.45 7.28
CA ILE A 90 6.27 4.82 7.54
C ILE A 90 7.79 5.02 7.45
N GLY A 91 8.52 4.02 6.92
CA GLY A 91 9.93 4.20 6.54
C GLY A 91 10.99 3.86 7.59
N THR A 92 10.62 3.51 8.82
CA THR A 92 11.58 3.14 9.87
C THR A 92 11.19 1.82 10.52
N ASN A 93 12.18 0.94 10.77
CA ASN A 93 12.06 -0.28 11.59
C ASN A 93 10.83 -1.16 11.29
N ASP A 94 10.50 -1.41 10.01
CA ASP A 94 9.32 -2.17 9.58
C ASP A 94 8.00 -1.70 10.23
N SER A 95 7.97 -0.44 10.64
CA SER A 95 6.83 0.15 11.34
C SER A 95 5.69 0.45 10.37
N TYR A 96 4.52 -0.07 10.69
CA TYR A 96 3.27 0.22 10.01
C TYR A 96 2.38 1.08 10.90
N LYS A 97 1.87 2.18 10.35
CA LYS A 97 0.92 3.06 11.03
C LYS A 97 -0.50 2.79 10.53
N LEU A 98 -1.46 2.69 11.43
CA LEU A 98 -2.88 2.68 11.10
C LEU A 98 -3.24 4.02 10.43
N ILE A 99 -3.79 3.96 9.22
CA ILE A 99 -4.18 5.14 8.43
C ILE A 99 -5.70 5.25 8.20
N GLY A 100 -6.45 4.22 8.54
CA GLY A 100 -7.90 4.24 8.44
C GLY A 100 -8.55 2.91 8.76
N THR A 101 -9.87 2.97 8.95
CA THR A 101 -10.76 1.83 9.14
C THR A 101 -11.92 1.95 8.16
N THR A 102 -12.49 0.82 7.73
CA THR A 102 -13.64 0.78 6.82
C THR A 102 -14.38 -0.53 6.97
N THR A 103 -15.67 -0.52 6.67
CA THR A 103 -16.49 -1.76 6.51
C THR A 103 -16.49 -2.27 5.06
N SER A 104 -15.99 -1.46 4.13
CA SER A 104 -15.86 -1.82 2.72
C SER A 104 -14.57 -2.60 2.47
N THR A 105 -14.51 -3.38 1.40
CA THR A 105 -13.30 -4.05 0.91
C THR A 105 -12.45 -3.16 0.00
N LYS A 106 -12.59 -1.84 0.12
CA LYS A 106 -11.90 -0.80 -0.63
C LYS A 106 -11.51 0.35 0.28
N PHE A 107 -10.33 0.92 0.04
CA PHE A 107 -9.84 2.11 0.72
C PHE A 107 -9.04 2.99 -0.23
N THR A 108 -9.28 4.31 -0.19
CA THR A 108 -8.51 5.29 -0.96
C THR A 108 -7.68 6.15 0.00
N ASN A 109 -6.37 6.06 -0.15
CA ASN A 109 -5.42 6.86 0.61
C ASN A 109 -5.03 8.09 -0.19
N SER A 110 -5.57 9.25 0.18
CA SER A 110 -5.41 10.54 -0.51
C SER A 110 -4.29 11.40 0.08
N LYS A 111 -4.04 12.57 -0.53
CA LYS A 111 -3.02 13.56 -0.13
C LYS A 111 -1.61 12.95 -0.09
N LYS A 112 -1.29 12.19 -1.12
CA LYS A 112 0.02 11.55 -1.30
C LYS A 112 0.90 12.36 -2.24
N SER A 113 2.21 12.18 -2.10
CA SER A 113 3.19 12.74 -3.02
C SER A 113 3.20 11.96 -4.33
N SER A 114 3.28 12.65 -5.48
CA SER A 114 3.33 12.03 -6.80
C SER A 114 4.59 11.18 -7.00
N GLY A 115 4.51 10.18 -7.86
CA GLY A 115 5.62 9.30 -8.21
C GLY A 115 6.25 8.57 -7.02
N THR A 116 5.50 8.35 -5.95
CA THR A 116 6.02 7.82 -4.68
C THR A 116 5.48 6.42 -4.40
N MET A 117 6.37 5.54 -3.96
CA MET A 117 6.02 4.19 -3.53
C MET A 117 5.42 4.19 -2.13
N TYR A 118 4.35 3.42 -1.96
CA TYR A 118 3.68 3.19 -0.68
C TYR A 118 3.49 1.69 -0.47
N ARG A 119 3.60 1.25 0.78
CA ARG A 119 3.37 -0.14 1.18
C ARG A 119 2.21 -0.20 2.15
N TYR A 120 1.36 -1.18 1.96
CA TYR A 120 0.13 -1.36 2.73
C TYR A 120 0.00 -2.78 3.24
N LYS A 121 -0.61 -2.91 4.42
CA LYS A 121 -1.17 -4.16 4.97
C LYS A 121 -2.59 -3.88 5.44
N VAL A 122 -3.44 -4.88 5.37
CA VAL A 122 -4.81 -4.82 5.84
C VAL A 122 -5.06 -5.98 6.77
N ARG A 123 -5.78 -5.76 7.86
CA ARG A 123 -6.33 -6.84 8.68
C ARG A 123 -7.82 -6.62 8.91
N ALA A 124 -8.54 -7.70 9.06
CA ALA A 124 -9.94 -7.67 9.43
C ALA A 124 -10.09 -7.61 10.95
N PHE A 125 -11.21 -7.07 11.42
CA PHE A 125 -11.63 -7.14 12.81
C PHE A 125 -13.12 -7.47 12.92
N ASN A 126 -13.53 -7.98 14.06
CA ASN A 126 -14.91 -8.02 14.52
C ASN A 126 -15.00 -7.66 16.01
N THR A 127 -16.21 -7.61 16.53
CA THR A 127 -16.48 -7.34 17.94
C THR A 127 -17.33 -8.45 18.52
N VAL A 128 -16.87 -9.05 19.60
CA VAL A 128 -17.59 -10.11 20.33
C VAL A 128 -17.68 -9.70 21.79
N ASP A 129 -18.87 -9.66 22.34
CA ASP A 129 -19.14 -9.23 23.71
C ASP A 129 -18.49 -7.88 24.08
N GLY A 130 -18.51 -6.94 23.13
CA GLY A 130 -17.88 -5.62 23.27
C GLY A 130 -16.34 -5.62 23.19
N GLN A 131 -15.72 -6.78 22.93
CA GLN A 131 -14.27 -6.91 22.77
C GLN A 131 -13.90 -6.99 21.29
N ARG A 132 -12.97 -6.14 20.88
CA ARG A 132 -12.44 -6.16 19.51
C ARG A 132 -11.49 -7.34 19.34
N ILE A 133 -11.75 -8.15 18.32
CA ILE A 133 -10.93 -9.29 17.92
C ILE A 133 -10.35 -9.00 16.54
N GLU A 134 -9.05 -9.11 16.42
CA GLU A 134 -8.31 -8.75 15.20
C GLU A 134 -7.77 -10.02 14.53
N GLY A 135 -7.96 -10.09 13.21
CA GLY A 135 -7.37 -11.11 12.36
C GLY A 135 -5.89 -10.85 12.08
N ALA A 136 -5.25 -11.80 11.41
CA ALA A 136 -3.89 -11.63 10.92
C ALA A 136 -3.80 -10.60 9.78
N TYR A 137 -2.64 -9.97 9.63
CA TYR A 137 -2.38 -9.06 8.51
C TYR A 137 -2.33 -9.81 7.18
N SER A 138 -2.78 -9.12 6.12
CA SER A 138 -2.56 -9.55 4.75
C SER A 138 -1.07 -9.64 4.41
N SER A 139 -0.76 -10.20 3.24
CA SER A 139 0.51 -9.92 2.57
C SER A 139 0.71 -8.42 2.36
N GLU A 140 1.96 -7.97 2.21
CA GLU A 140 2.27 -6.60 1.88
C GLU A 140 1.89 -6.30 0.42
N LEU A 141 1.27 -5.16 0.19
CA LEU A 141 1.08 -4.57 -1.14
C LEU A 141 2.00 -3.37 -1.28
N THR A 142 2.83 -3.37 -2.32
CA THR A 142 3.58 -2.19 -2.76
C THR A 142 2.92 -1.60 -4.01
N THR A 143 2.68 -0.29 -4.03
CA THR A 143 2.12 0.42 -5.18
C THR A 143 2.67 1.85 -5.26
N CYS A 144 2.55 2.49 -6.42
CA CYS A 144 3.06 3.83 -6.68
C CYS A 144 1.92 4.80 -7.02
N THR A 145 1.96 6.02 -6.49
CA THR A 145 1.18 7.11 -7.08
C THR A 145 1.74 7.45 -8.45
N LEU A 146 0.89 7.91 -9.36
CA LEU A 146 1.32 8.33 -10.69
C LEU A 146 2.25 9.56 -10.61
N PRO A 147 3.15 9.76 -11.58
CA PRO A 147 3.85 11.03 -11.73
C PRO A 147 2.88 12.21 -11.85
N ALA A 148 3.31 13.38 -11.44
CA ALA A 148 2.55 14.61 -11.72
C ALA A 148 2.51 14.89 -13.21
N ASN A 149 1.56 15.73 -13.64
CA ASN A 149 1.43 16.14 -15.02
C ASN A 149 2.64 16.92 -15.49
N VAL A 150 2.96 16.78 -16.73
CA VAL A 150 3.97 17.58 -17.42
C VAL A 150 3.43 19.00 -17.65
N SER A 151 4.30 19.99 -17.60
CA SER A 151 4.00 21.37 -17.95
C SER A 151 4.99 21.83 -19.00
N PHE A 152 4.53 22.19 -20.20
CA PHE A 152 5.38 22.77 -21.22
C PHE A 152 5.96 24.11 -20.75
N SER A 153 7.25 24.30 -20.98
CA SER A 153 7.93 25.54 -20.65
C SER A 153 8.14 26.44 -21.85
N LEU A 154 8.54 25.86 -22.98
CA LEU A 154 8.77 26.56 -24.23
C LEU A 154 8.57 25.60 -25.41
N CYS A 155 7.95 26.10 -26.48
CA CYS A 155 7.97 25.42 -27.79
C CYS A 155 8.56 26.38 -28.80
N SER A 156 9.50 25.90 -29.61
CA SER A 156 10.09 26.67 -30.71
C SER A 156 9.90 25.95 -32.03
N THR A 157 9.75 26.71 -33.09
CA THR A 157 9.57 26.20 -34.44
C THR A 157 10.69 26.63 -35.35
N ASP A 158 11.11 25.74 -36.24
CA ASP A 158 12.03 26.03 -37.33
C ASP A 158 11.32 25.69 -38.66
N VAL A 159 12.04 25.70 -39.77
CA VAL A 159 11.47 25.49 -41.12
C VAL A 159 10.74 24.17 -41.26
N ASP A 160 11.29 23.11 -40.69
CA ASP A 160 10.76 21.72 -40.80
C ASP A 160 10.77 20.98 -39.46
N SER A 161 10.91 21.70 -38.35
CA SER A 161 10.97 21.08 -37.05
C SER A 161 10.26 21.89 -35.96
N ILE A 162 9.85 21.18 -34.90
CA ILE A 162 9.27 21.73 -33.68
C ILE A 162 10.00 21.14 -32.50
N THR A 163 10.57 22.01 -31.67
CA THR A 163 11.21 21.63 -30.41
C THR A 163 10.24 21.89 -29.25
N LEU A 164 9.95 20.85 -28.50
CA LEU A 164 9.12 20.85 -27.31
C LEU A 164 10.04 20.84 -26.08
N ASN A 165 9.80 21.73 -25.13
CA ASN A 165 10.48 21.74 -23.84
C ASN A 165 9.46 21.73 -22.71
N TRP A 166 9.77 21.06 -21.64
CA TRP A 166 8.89 20.98 -20.45
C TRP A 166 9.67 20.97 -19.14
N ASN A 167 8.97 21.30 -18.08
CA ASN A 167 9.55 21.31 -16.76
C ASN A 167 9.76 19.88 -16.24
N LYS A 168 10.87 19.66 -15.52
CA LYS A 168 11.17 18.36 -14.90
C LYS A 168 10.11 17.98 -13.88
N VAL A 169 9.50 16.80 -14.05
CA VAL A 169 8.58 16.23 -13.09
C VAL A 169 9.36 15.47 -12.02
N SER A 170 9.06 15.76 -10.75
CA SER A 170 9.73 15.09 -9.62
C SER A 170 9.56 13.58 -9.69
N LYS A 171 10.63 12.83 -9.45
CA LYS A 171 10.70 11.38 -9.49
C LYS A 171 10.36 10.73 -10.83
N ALA A 172 10.11 11.48 -11.89
CA ALA A 172 10.02 10.91 -13.22
C ALA A 172 11.36 10.29 -13.63
N THR A 173 11.29 9.13 -14.27
CA THR A 173 12.45 8.43 -14.84
C THR A 173 12.52 8.59 -16.35
N GLY A 174 11.48 9.12 -16.96
CA GLY A 174 11.38 9.39 -18.39
C GLY A 174 10.08 10.08 -18.76
N TYR A 175 9.94 10.34 -20.05
CA TYR A 175 8.78 10.99 -20.65
C TYR A 175 8.42 10.29 -21.97
N GLN A 176 7.14 10.13 -22.23
CA GLN A 176 6.62 9.67 -23.48
C GLN A 176 6.05 10.85 -24.25
N VAL A 177 6.53 11.04 -25.46
CA VAL A 177 6.11 12.09 -26.39
C VAL A 177 5.27 11.46 -27.50
N GLU A 178 4.13 12.06 -27.77
CA GLU A 178 3.23 11.62 -28.84
C GLU A 178 2.80 12.79 -29.72
N MET A 179 2.53 12.49 -30.99
CA MET A 179 2.00 13.41 -31.97
C MET A 179 0.67 12.86 -32.52
N TYR A 180 -0.29 13.75 -32.71
CA TYR A 180 -1.56 13.40 -33.37
C TYR A 180 -1.37 13.41 -34.85
N THR A 181 -1.62 12.26 -35.52
CA THR A 181 -1.49 12.10 -36.95
C THR A 181 -2.53 11.09 -37.47
N ASN A 182 -3.16 11.40 -38.58
CA ASN A 182 -4.17 10.53 -39.22
C ASN A 182 -5.28 10.08 -38.26
N GLY A 183 -5.79 10.98 -37.42
CA GLY A 183 -6.88 10.69 -36.50
C GLY A 183 -6.48 9.96 -35.22
N THR A 184 -5.20 9.67 -35.01
CA THR A 184 -4.71 8.91 -33.86
C THR A 184 -3.46 9.53 -33.24
N TRP A 185 -3.23 9.23 -31.95
CA TRP A 185 -1.98 9.56 -31.27
C TRP A 185 -0.93 8.48 -31.52
N LYS A 186 0.24 8.88 -32.01
CA LYS A 186 1.39 7.99 -32.21
C LYS A 186 2.53 8.38 -31.31
N THR A 187 3.13 7.42 -30.62
CA THR A 187 4.35 7.63 -29.83
C THR A 187 5.51 7.93 -30.78
N LEU A 188 6.13 9.08 -30.58
CA LEU A 188 7.34 9.48 -31.29
C LEU A 188 8.58 8.97 -30.57
N SER A 189 8.61 9.15 -29.24
CA SER A 189 9.78 8.74 -28.44
C SER A 189 9.44 8.55 -26.97
N THR A 190 10.32 7.81 -26.30
CA THR A 190 10.40 7.74 -24.83
C THR A 190 11.82 8.12 -24.41
N ILE A 191 11.96 9.24 -23.70
CA ILE A 191 13.25 9.86 -23.40
C ILE A 191 13.37 10.18 -21.91
N SER A 192 14.59 10.34 -21.42
CA SER A 192 14.87 10.78 -20.04
C SER A 192 15.00 12.29 -19.90
N GLY A 193 15.27 12.99 -21.00
CA GLY A 193 15.39 14.45 -21.06
C GLY A 193 14.07 15.18 -20.99
N THR A 194 14.12 16.50 -20.89
CA THR A 194 12.95 17.39 -20.83
C THR A 194 12.79 18.23 -22.11
N SER A 195 13.35 17.75 -23.21
CA SER A 195 13.25 18.36 -24.54
C SER A 195 13.14 17.26 -25.60
N TYR A 196 12.37 17.53 -26.65
CA TYR A 196 12.24 16.68 -27.82
C TYR A 196 12.05 17.53 -29.07
N THR A 197 12.78 17.24 -30.13
CA THR A 197 12.63 17.87 -31.44
C THR A 197 11.99 16.89 -32.41
N ALA A 198 10.82 17.24 -32.93
CA ALA A 198 10.18 16.55 -34.05
C ALA A 198 10.67 17.20 -35.35
N SER A 199 11.28 16.43 -36.23
CA SER A 199 11.81 16.83 -37.56
C SER A 199 10.98 16.33 -38.70
N ASP A 200 11.35 16.71 -39.91
CA ASP A 200 10.71 16.32 -41.19
C ASP A 200 9.23 16.72 -41.25
N LEU A 201 8.91 17.86 -40.66
CA LEU A 201 7.55 18.39 -40.61
C LEU A 201 7.26 19.26 -41.84
N SER A 202 6.06 19.18 -42.36
CA SER A 202 5.61 20.03 -43.47
C SER A 202 5.37 21.46 -43.02
N GLN A 203 5.88 22.42 -43.76
CA GLN A 203 5.69 23.84 -43.50
C GLN A 203 4.21 24.24 -43.50
N LYS A 204 3.86 25.28 -42.76
CA LYS A 204 2.51 25.85 -42.68
C LYS A 204 1.44 24.82 -42.25
N THR A 205 1.85 23.75 -41.57
CA THR A 205 0.98 22.69 -41.08
C THR A 205 0.87 22.76 -39.56
N ALA A 206 -0.33 22.64 -39.01
CA ALA A 206 -0.56 22.58 -37.57
C ALA A 206 -0.35 21.17 -37.06
N TYR A 207 0.51 21.03 -36.05
CA TYR A 207 0.79 19.77 -35.38
C TYR A 207 0.31 19.82 -33.93
N ARG A 208 -0.12 18.67 -33.41
CA ARG A 208 -0.57 18.51 -32.03
C ARG A 208 0.30 17.48 -31.33
N PHE A 209 0.86 17.87 -30.21
CA PHE A 209 1.71 17.01 -29.36
C PHE A 209 1.12 16.87 -27.98
N ARG A 210 1.47 15.77 -27.32
CA ARG A 210 1.22 15.56 -25.91
C ARG A 210 2.40 14.82 -25.27
N VAL A 211 2.64 15.11 -24.00
CA VAL A 211 3.72 14.49 -23.24
C VAL A 211 3.18 14.00 -21.90
N ARG A 212 3.65 12.87 -21.44
CA ARG A 212 3.41 12.40 -20.08
C ARG A 212 4.68 11.93 -19.41
N ALA A 213 4.77 12.10 -18.10
CA ALA A 213 5.87 11.59 -17.30
C ALA A 213 5.72 10.09 -17.04
N ILE A 214 6.84 9.40 -16.91
CA ILE A 214 6.94 7.98 -16.58
C ILE A 214 7.72 7.85 -15.28
N ARG A 215 7.24 7.03 -14.35
CA ARG A 215 7.99 6.52 -13.21
C ARG A 215 8.18 5.02 -13.39
N ASN A 216 9.40 4.59 -13.66
CA ASN A 216 9.76 3.17 -13.62
C ASN A 216 10.16 2.78 -12.20
N TYR A 217 9.62 1.67 -11.71
CA TYR A 217 10.02 1.05 -10.47
C TYR A 217 9.91 -0.47 -10.60
N ASN A 218 10.99 -1.18 -10.31
CA ASN A 218 11.08 -2.64 -10.46
C ASN A 218 10.51 -3.14 -11.79
N TYR A 219 10.94 -2.52 -12.89
CA TYR A 219 10.50 -2.82 -14.28
C TYR A 219 9.01 -2.57 -14.57
N ILE A 220 8.27 -1.97 -13.65
CA ILE A 220 6.88 -1.54 -13.85
C ILE A 220 6.87 -0.05 -14.15
N ASN A 221 6.23 0.34 -15.26
CA ASN A 221 6.05 1.74 -15.62
C ASN A 221 4.71 2.26 -15.09
N TYR A 222 4.79 3.34 -14.33
CA TYR A 222 3.64 4.14 -13.89
C TYR A 222 3.60 5.41 -14.73
N TYR A 223 2.51 5.60 -15.46
CA TYR A 223 2.34 6.72 -16.39
C TYR A 223 1.47 7.79 -15.76
N GLY A 224 1.94 9.06 -15.80
CA GLY A 224 1.12 10.22 -15.51
C GLY A 224 0.11 10.49 -16.64
N ASP A 225 -0.78 11.46 -16.41
CA ASP A 225 -1.68 11.92 -17.44
C ASP A 225 -0.94 12.73 -18.51
N TYR A 226 -1.46 12.77 -19.72
CA TYR A 226 -0.95 13.63 -20.78
C TYR A 226 -1.32 15.10 -20.54
N CYS A 227 -0.41 15.99 -20.88
CA CYS A 227 -0.69 17.42 -20.99
C CYS A 227 -1.00 17.82 -22.42
#